data_a433abc76d57c1476702811176558277
#
_entry.id   a433abc76d57c1476702811176558277
#
_cell.length_a   1.000
_cell.length_b   1.000
_cell.length_c   1.000
_cell.angle_alpha   90.00
_cell.angle_beta   90.00
_cell.angle_gamma   90.00
#
_symmetry.space_group_name_H-M   'P 1'
#
loop_
_entity.id
_entity.type
_entity.pdbx_description
1 polymer ?
#
loop_
_entity_poly.entity_id
_entity_poly.type
_entity_poly.pdbx_seq_one_letter_code
_entity_poly.pdbx_strand_id
1 'polypeptide(L)'
;MPAATRRAAAEIQREAERLAAEGIDEDYYQRVRRASFGSNLRGLNSFENIAVTLTEGYFHGYDPFRFPQVFDSITKEDVAAFLRRNLTAERAVLSEIVPREN
;
A
#
# COMPACT_ATOMS: atom_id res chain seq x y z
N MET A 1 -13.47 -13.09 19.63
CA MET A 1 -13.02 -11.94 18.82
C MET A 1 -14.00 -10.79 18.97
N PRO A 2 -13.55 -9.61 19.34
CA PRO A 2 -14.43 -8.44 19.48
C PRO A 2 -15.16 -8.14 18.15
N ALA A 3 -16.44 -7.80 18.24
CA ALA A 3 -17.26 -7.49 17.07
C ALA A 3 -16.72 -6.28 16.27
N ALA A 4 -16.08 -5.33 16.97
CA ALA A 4 -15.49 -4.14 16.35
C ALA A 4 -14.34 -4.49 15.39
N THR A 5 -13.44 -5.39 15.78
CA THR A 5 -12.31 -5.82 14.94
C THR A 5 -12.78 -6.52 13.68
N ARG A 6 -13.74 -7.44 13.80
CA ARG A 6 -14.33 -8.11 12.66
C ARG A 6 -15.02 -7.14 11.71
N ARG A 7 -15.70 -6.14 12.25
CA ARG A 7 -16.38 -5.11 11.48
C ARG A 7 -15.38 -4.25 10.71
N ALA A 8 -14.31 -3.81 11.36
CA ALA A 8 -13.24 -3.05 10.72
C ALA A 8 -12.58 -3.83 9.57
N ALA A 9 -12.26 -5.10 9.79
CA ALA A 9 -11.69 -5.96 8.75
C ALA A 9 -12.64 -6.13 7.56
N ALA A 10 -13.93 -6.32 7.81
CA ALA A 10 -14.95 -6.43 6.76
C ALA A 10 -15.13 -5.12 5.98
N GLU A 11 -15.04 -3.96 6.63
CA GLU A 11 -15.10 -2.66 5.96
C GLU A 11 -13.90 -2.44 5.03
N ILE A 12 -12.68 -2.76 5.50
CA ILE A 12 -11.47 -2.66 4.67
C ILE A 12 -11.60 -3.56 3.44
N GLN A 13 -12.05 -4.79 3.62
CA GLN A 13 -12.24 -5.73 2.52
C GLN A 13 -13.28 -5.24 1.51
N ARG A 14 -14.42 -4.76 1.99
CA ARG A 14 -15.47 -4.20 1.12
C ARG A 14 -14.98 -3.00 0.31
N GLU A 15 -14.23 -2.10 0.93
CA GLU A 15 -13.71 -0.93 0.24
C GLU A 15 -12.68 -1.32 -0.83
N ALA A 16 -11.82 -2.29 -0.56
CA ALA A 16 -10.87 -2.81 -1.54
C ALA A 16 -11.60 -3.44 -2.75
N GLU A 17 -12.63 -4.23 -2.50
CA GLU A 17 -13.46 -4.85 -3.54
C GLU A 17 -14.23 -3.80 -4.35
N ARG A 18 -14.77 -2.76 -3.70
CA ARG A 18 -15.44 -1.66 -4.35
C ARG A 18 -14.51 -0.90 -5.29
N LEU A 19 -13.33 -0.52 -4.82
CA LEU A 19 -12.32 0.17 -5.63
C LEU A 19 -11.86 -0.70 -6.82
N ALA A 20 -11.73 -1.99 -6.61
CA ALA A 20 -11.36 -2.93 -7.67
C ALA A 20 -12.45 -3.06 -8.75
N ALA A 21 -13.73 -3.01 -8.36
CA ALA A 21 -14.88 -3.17 -9.26
C ALA A 21 -15.26 -1.86 -9.96
N GLU A 22 -15.34 -0.76 -9.22
CA GLU A 22 -15.81 0.54 -9.71
C GLU A 22 -14.68 1.38 -10.33
N GLY A 23 -13.44 1.04 -10.05
CA GLY A 23 -12.29 1.85 -10.38
C GLY A 23 -12.01 2.92 -9.32
N ILE A 24 -10.90 3.64 -9.52
CA ILE A 24 -10.44 4.66 -8.59
C ILE A 24 -10.77 6.03 -9.19
N ASP A 25 -11.38 6.90 -8.39
CA ASP A 25 -11.63 8.28 -8.79
C ASP A 25 -10.32 9.00 -9.13
N GLU A 26 -10.30 9.74 -10.24
CA GLU A 26 -9.09 10.39 -10.75
C GLU A 26 -8.52 11.41 -9.77
N ASP A 27 -9.38 12.20 -9.16
CA ASP A 27 -8.97 13.22 -8.20
C ASP A 27 -8.35 12.61 -6.95
N TYR A 28 -8.98 11.54 -6.44
CA TYR A 28 -8.45 10.77 -5.33
C TYR A 28 -7.12 10.12 -5.68
N TYR A 29 -7.01 9.48 -6.85
CA TYR A 29 -5.78 8.88 -7.33
C TYR A 29 -4.63 9.90 -7.40
N GLN A 30 -4.87 11.08 -7.97
CA GLN A 30 -3.85 12.12 -8.08
C GLN A 30 -3.41 12.67 -6.72
N ARG A 31 -4.31 12.77 -5.76
CA ARG A 31 -3.96 13.20 -4.39
C ARG A 31 -3.08 12.16 -3.69
N VAL A 32 -3.46 10.89 -3.74
CA VAL A 32 -2.69 9.79 -3.15
C VAL A 32 -1.33 9.67 -3.84
N ARG A 33 -1.30 9.77 -5.16
CA ARG A 33 -0.07 9.73 -5.95
C ARG A 33 0.91 10.81 -5.52
N ARG A 34 0.46 12.05 -5.41
CA ARG A 34 1.30 13.17 -4.96
C ARG A 34 1.78 12.99 -3.51
N ALA A 35 0.92 12.55 -2.63
CA ALA A 35 1.27 12.30 -1.23
C ALA A 35 2.32 11.18 -1.10
N SER A 36 2.16 10.10 -1.86
CA SER A 36 3.11 8.98 -1.88
C SER A 36 4.48 9.40 -2.41
N PHE A 37 4.50 10.15 -3.51
CA PHE A 37 5.75 10.66 -4.07
C PHE A 37 6.47 11.58 -3.09
N GLY A 38 5.75 12.54 -2.50
CA GLY A 38 6.31 13.45 -1.48
C GLY A 38 6.82 12.71 -0.25
N SER A 39 6.14 11.67 0.20
CA SER A 39 6.57 10.84 1.32
C SER A 39 7.87 10.10 1.01
N ASN A 40 8.00 9.55 -0.19
CA ASN A 40 9.24 8.90 -0.62
C ASN A 40 10.41 9.89 -0.72
N LEU A 41 10.18 11.09 -1.24
CA LEU A 41 11.21 12.14 -1.28
C LEU A 41 11.66 12.55 0.13
N ARG A 42 10.72 12.71 1.07
CA ARG A 42 11.06 13.04 2.47
C ARG A 42 11.90 11.94 3.12
N GLY A 43 11.68 10.69 2.78
CA GLY A 43 12.49 9.57 3.26
C GLY A 43 13.98 9.72 2.91
N LEU A 44 14.31 10.39 1.81
CA LEU A 44 15.69 10.64 1.40
C LEU A 44 16.42 11.66 2.29
N ASN A 45 15.75 12.38 3.17
CA ASN A 45 16.36 13.27 4.15
C ASN A 45 16.95 12.52 5.35
N SER A 46 16.62 11.25 5.52
CA SER A 46 17.16 10.41 6.58
C SER A 46 18.30 9.56 6.04
N PHE A 47 19.49 9.72 6.62
CA PHE A 47 20.65 8.92 6.26
C PHE A 47 20.40 7.42 6.51
N GLU A 48 19.76 7.09 7.61
CA GLU A 48 19.39 5.72 7.96
C GLU A 48 18.44 5.12 6.91
N ASN A 49 17.39 5.84 6.53
CA ASN A 49 16.46 5.38 5.51
C ASN A 49 17.14 5.16 4.16
N ILE A 50 18.08 6.03 3.78
CA ILE A 50 18.85 5.84 2.54
C ILE A 50 19.67 4.56 2.62
N ALA A 51 20.38 4.33 3.73
CA ALA A 51 21.19 3.14 3.92
C ALA A 51 20.36 1.86 3.85
N VAL A 52 19.19 1.83 4.52
CA VAL A 52 18.26 0.69 4.47
C VAL A 52 17.73 0.48 3.05
N THR A 53 17.30 1.54 2.39
CA THR A 53 16.76 1.47 1.02
C THR A 53 17.80 0.95 0.02
N LEU A 54 19.04 1.39 0.11
CA LEU A 54 20.13 0.90 -0.74
C LEU A 54 20.43 -0.59 -0.47
N THR A 55 20.43 -0.99 0.79
CA THR A 55 20.65 -2.39 1.19
C THR A 55 19.54 -3.30 0.66
N GLU A 56 18.28 -2.90 0.81
CA GLU A 56 17.14 -3.63 0.28
C GLU A 56 17.19 -3.72 -1.25
N GLY A 57 17.51 -2.62 -1.92
CA GLY A 57 17.68 -2.61 -3.38
C GLY A 57 18.76 -3.59 -3.83
N TYR A 58 19.86 -3.66 -3.13
CA TYR A 58 20.94 -4.61 -3.42
C TYR A 58 20.46 -6.06 -3.29
N PHE A 59 19.81 -6.40 -2.18
CA PHE A 59 19.36 -7.77 -1.94
C PHE A 59 18.19 -8.21 -2.85
N HIS A 60 17.34 -7.29 -3.26
CA HIS A 60 16.20 -7.59 -4.15
C HIS A 60 16.49 -7.33 -5.63
N GLY A 61 17.67 -6.86 -5.97
CA GLY A 61 18.10 -6.69 -7.35
C GLY A 61 17.48 -5.50 -8.10
N TYR A 62 17.13 -4.42 -7.40
CA TYR A 62 16.63 -3.20 -8.03
C TYR A 62 17.43 -1.96 -7.62
N ASP A 63 17.39 -0.92 -8.47
CA ASP A 63 18.01 0.37 -8.19
C ASP A 63 16.96 1.33 -7.59
N PRO A 64 17.08 1.70 -6.29
CA PRO A 64 16.13 2.61 -5.64
C PRO A 64 16.08 4.01 -6.27
N PHE A 65 17.15 4.45 -6.92
CA PHE A 65 17.20 5.76 -7.57
C PHE A 65 16.39 5.84 -8.87
N ARG A 66 15.94 4.70 -9.38
CA ARG A 66 15.00 4.64 -10.51
C ARG A 66 13.54 4.84 -10.08
N PHE A 67 13.30 5.02 -8.80
CA PHE A 67 11.95 5.20 -8.26
C PHE A 67 11.13 6.27 -9.02
N PRO A 68 11.63 7.48 -9.31
CA PRO A 68 10.81 8.49 -10.00
C PRO A 68 10.32 8.03 -11.37
N GLN A 69 11.17 7.37 -12.14
CA GLN A 69 10.81 6.88 -13.49
C GLN A 69 9.79 5.75 -13.42
N VAL A 70 9.98 4.80 -12.51
CA VAL A 70 9.03 3.70 -12.31
C VAL A 70 7.69 4.24 -11.80
N PHE A 71 7.72 5.16 -10.84
CA PHE A 71 6.53 5.79 -10.29
C PHE A 71 5.71 6.53 -11.36
N ASP A 72 6.38 7.26 -12.26
CA ASP A 72 5.72 7.96 -13.36
C ASP A 72 5.10 7.01 -14.38
N SER A 73 5.61 5.80 -14.49
CA SER A 73 5.06 4.78 -15.41
C SER A 73 3.80 4.09 -14.88
N ILE A 74 3.52 4.17 -13.58
CA ILE A 74 2.36 3.53 -12.95
C ILE A 74 1.09 4.31 -13.27
N THR A 75 0.09 3.61 -13.80
CA THR A 75 -1.22 4.17 -14.12
C THR A 75 -2.27 3.82 -13.05
N LYS A 76 -3.38 4.54 -13.08
CA LYS A 76 -4.54 4.23 -12.23
C LYS A 76 -5.06 2.81 -12.50
N GLU A 77 -5.03 2.38 -13.74
CA GLU A 77 -5.43 1.05 -14.18
C GLU A 77 -4.52 -0.05 -13.64
N ASP A 78 -3.23 0.21 -13.53
CA ASP A 78 -2.26 -0.70 -12.90
C ASP A 78 -2.59 -0.91 -11.42
N VAL A 79 -2.93 0.16 -10.72
CA VAL A 79 -3.33 0.10 -9.30
C VAL A 79 -4.64 -0.69 -9.15
N ALA A 80 -5.63 -0.44 -9.98
CA ALA A 80 -6.89 -1.19 -9.96
C ALA A 80 -6.67 -2.68 -10.25
N ALA A 81 -5.81 -3.02 -11.19
CA ALA A 81 -5.45 -4.40 -11.50
C ALA A 81 -4.72 -5.09 -10.32
N PHE A 82 -3.85 -4.36 -9.63
CA PHE A 82 -3.19 -4.85 -8.42
C PHE A 82 -4.18 -5.16 -7.31
N LEU A 83 -5.15 -4.27 -7.08
CA LEU A 83 -6.21 -4.48 -6.09
C LEU A 83 -7.01 -5.75 -6.40
N ARG A 84 -7.44 -5.92 -7.64
CA ARG A 84 -8.20 -7.12 -8.07
C ARG A 84 -7.45 -8.41 -7.85
N ARG A 85 -6.13 -8.43 -8.07
CA ARG A 85 -5.31 -9.63 -7.91
C ARG A 85 -4.96 -9.95 -6.47
N ASN A 86 -4.74 -8.93 -5.64
CA ASN A 86 -4.07 -9.11 -4.36
C ASN A 86 -4.96 -8.87 -3.15
N LEU A 87 -5.91 -7.94 -3.23
CA LEU A 87 -6.79 -7.60 -2.10
C LEU A 87 -8.13 -8.32 -2.21
N THR A 88 -8.09 -9.63 -2.14
CA THR A 88 -9.26 -10.50 -2.14
C THR A 88 -9.44 -11.16 -0.77
N ALA A 89 -10.66 -11.57 -0.45
CA ALA A 89 -10.96 -12.26 0.80
C ALA A 89 -10.12 -13.54 0.98
N GLU A 90 -9.84 -14.25 -0.10
CA GLU A 90 -9.04 -15.50 -0.11
C GLU A 90 -7.57 -15.27 0.25
N ARG A 91 -7.07 -14.05 0.07
CA ARG A 91 -5.69 -13.66 0.37
C ARG A 91 -5.56 -12.83 1.64
N ALA A 92 -6.65 -12.65 2.37
CA ALA A 92 -6.68 -11.88 3.59
C ALA A 92 -6.47 -12.78 4.81
N VAL A 93 -5.63 -12.32 5.72
CA VAL A 93 -5.43 -12.94 7.04
C VAL A 93 -5.60 -11.85 8.09
N LEU A 94 -6.42 -12.13 9.10
CA LEU A 94 -6.62 -11.24 10.23
C LEU A 94 -5.87 -11.77 11.45
N SER A 95 -4.97 -10.98 12.01
CA SER A 95 -4.34 -11.23 13.29
C SER A 95 -4.79 -10.17 14.29
N GLU A 96 -5.23 -10.61 15.45
CA GLU A 96 -5.73 -9.73 16.50
C GLU A 96 -4.98 -9.98 17.80
N ILE A 97 -4.45 -8.91 18.38
CA ILE A 97 -3.81 -8.95 19.69
C ILE A 97 -4.77 -8.27 20.68
N VAL A 98 -5.26 -9.04 21.64
CA VAL A 98 -6.17 -8.55 22.67
C VAL A 98 -5.49 -8.52 24.04
N PRO A 99 -5.90 -7.61 24.96
CA PRO A 99 -5.43 -7.63 26.32
C PRO A 99 -5.77 -8.96 26.99
N ARG A 100 -4.87 -9.45 27.83
CA ARG A 100 -5.14 -10.63 28.64
C ARG A 100 -6.12 -10.27 29.73
N GLU A 101 -7.23 -10.97 29.80
CA GLU A 101 -8.12 -10.85 30.95
C GLU A 101 -7.44 -11.43 32.19
N ASN A 102 -7.36 -10.62 33.28
CA ASN A 102 -6.81 -11.06 34.57
C ASN A 102 -7.89 -11.73 35.39
#